data_cd26f285daebcd75444d633649fc535f
#
_entry.id   cd26f285daebcd75444d633649fc535f
#
_cell.length_a   1.000
_cell.length_b   1.000
_cell.length_c   1.000
_cell.angle_alpha   90.00
_cell.angle_beta   90.00
_cell.angle_gamma   90.00
#
_symmetry.space_group_name_H-M   'P 1'
#
loop_
_entity.id
_entity.type
_entity.pdbx_description
1 polymer ?
#
loop_
_entity_poly.entity_id
_entity_poly.type
_entity_poly.pdbx_seq_one_letter_code
_entity_poly.pdbx_strand_id
1 'polypeptide(L)'
;MGEHMQQTPAGRLALSQQHKEAVKAWVPKVRRVLEDEFAAQLERLGLQRSGKHRPLDKMSLPDSAVAMRRRVEALLARDAIAEGTPERGYNNVIRELAYTLLNRLVGLKAMEARKLLYLPPPQDPSATPEQTEVITPVPGQALARYVRDFRAAGGNRYKYEDDAEEALLRDGLTAAFCHVTLEIRVLFDPDHEYACVWPTH
;
A
#
# COMPACT_ATOMS: atom_id res chain seq x y z
N MET A 1 33.22 -16.22 10.56
CA MET A 1 32.97 -17.19 9.49
C MET A 1 32.10 -16.51 8.45
N GLY A 2 32.72 -16.10 7.33
CA GLY A 2 32.00 -15.34 6.30
C GLY A 2 31.25 -16.31 5.40
N GLU A 3 29.94 -16.13 5.31
CA GLU A 3 29.12 -16.82 4.33
C GLU A 3 29.47 -16.31 2.92
N HIS A 4 30.05 -17.19 2.12
CA HIS A 4 30.31 -16.96 0.70
C HIS A 4 28.96 -16.81 -0.04
N MET A 5 28.61 -15.58 -0.43
CA MET A 5 27.58 -15.32 -1.42
C MET A 5 28.04 -15.89 -2.77
N GLN A 6 27.41 -16.98 -3.20
CA GLN A 6 27.62 -17.52 -4.55
C GLN A 6 27.06 -16.56 -5.60
N GLN A 7 27.94 -15.89 -6.32
CA GLN A 7 27.58 -15.11 -7.51
C GLN A 7 27.32 -16.07 -8.68
N THR A 8 26.08 -16.08 -9.17
CA THR A 8 25.76 -16.73 -10.45
C THR A 8 26.22 -15.86 -11.63
N PRO A 9 26.57 -16.47 -12.82
CA PRO A 9 27.21 -15.79 -13.94
C PRO A 9 26.41 -14.66 -14.62
N ALA A 10 25.24 -14.30 -14.12
CA ALA A 10 24.38 -13.24 -14.67
C ALA A 10 24.13 -12.08 -13.70
N GLY A 11 24.94 -11.89 -12.66
CA GLY A 11 24.76 -10.77 -11.71
C GLY A 11 23.44 -10.77 -10.92
N ARG A 12 22.63 -11.82 -11.00
CA ARG A 12 21.40 -11.97 -10.23
C ARG A 12 21.75 -12.48 -8.84
N LEU A 13 21.55 -11.64 -7.83
CA LEU A 13 21.54 -12.07 -6.44
C LEU A 13 20.40 -13.07 -6.24
N ALA A 14 20.70 -14.37 -6.31
CA ALA A 14 19.74 -15.41 -5.99
C ALA A 14 19.49 -15.41 -4.48
N LEU A 15 18.23 -15.34 -4.07
CA LEU A 15 17.86 -15.53 -2.66
C LEU A 15 18.30 -16.92 -2.20
N SER A 16 18.91 -17.01 -1.00
CA SER A 16 19.21 -18.30 -0.39
C SER A 16 17.93 -19.11 -0.16
N GLN A 17 18.03 -20.43 -0.05
CA GLN A 17 16.87 -21.28 0.20
C GLN A 17 16.14 -20.87 1.50
N GLN A 18 16.87 -20.52 2.54
CA GLN A 18 16.34 -20.04 3.81
C GLN A 18 15.52 -18.75 3.63
N HIS A 19 16.01 -17.79 2.83
CA HIS A 19 15.27 -16.56 2.54
C HIS A 19 13.99 -16.85 1.72
N LYS A 20 14.04 -17.77 0.77
CA LYS A 20 12.85 -18.18 0.00
C LYS A 20 11.77 -18.78 0.90
N GLU A 21 12.16 -19.63 1.85
CA GLU A 21 11.24 -20.24 2.80
C GLU A 21 10.67 -19.21 3.79
N ALA A 22 11.49 -18.28 4.26
CA ALA A 22 11.02 -17.18 5.09
C ALA A 22 9.98 -16.32 4.36
N VAL A 23 10.21 -15.96 3.11
CA VAL A 23 9.24 -15.22 2.29
C VAL A 23 7.96 -16.01 2.06
N LYS A 24 8.08 -17.31 1.73
CA LYS A 24 6.90 -18.19 1.57
C LYS A 24 6.05 -18.27 2.84
N ALA A 25 6.67 -18.28 4.01
CA ALA A 25 5.96 -18.31 5.28
C ALA A 25 5.37 -16.94 5.68
N TRP A 26 6.01 -15.85 5.27
CA TRP A 26 5.63 -14.48 5.62
C TRP A 26 4.47 -13.95 4.76
N VAL A 27 4.52 -14.14 3.44
CA VAL A 27 3.53 -13.61 2.50
C VAL A 27 2.09 -13.96 2.86
N PRO A 28 1.74 -15.25 3.17
CA PRO A 28 0.38 -15.59 3.56
C PRO A 28 -0.11 -14.89 4.85
N LYS A 29 0.81 -14.67 5.79
CA LYS A 29 0.49 -14.01 7.08
C LYS A 29 0.15 -12.53 6.85
N VAL A 30 1.02 -11.82 6.13
CA VAL A 30 0.79 -10.39 5.83
C VAL A 30 -0.45 -10.21 4.97
N ARG A 31 -0.65 -11.06 3.96
CA ARG A 31 -1.86 -11.02 3.15
C ARG A 31 -3.11 -11.13 4.02
N ARG A 32 -3.14 -12.07 4.96
CA ARG A 32 -4.29 -12.25 5.86
C ARG A 32 -4.54 -11.00 6.72
N VAL A 33 -3.49 -10.42 7.27
CA VAL A 33 -3.59 -9.15 8.02
C VAL A 33 -4.19 -8.05 7.13
N LEU A 34 -3.71 -7.89 5.91
CA LEU A 34 -4.24 -6.90 4.97
C LEU A 34 -5.70 -7.19 4.59
N GLU A 35 -6.07 -8.46 4.36
CA GLU A 35 -7.45 -8.87 4.08
C GLU A 35 -8.37 -8.48 5.25
N ASP A 36 -7.96 -8.74 6.49
CA ASP A 36 -8.73 -8.40 7.70
C ASP A 36 -8.88 -6.87 7.86
N GLU A 37 -7.80 -6.11 7.62
CA GLU A 37 -7.82 -4.63 7.68
C GLU A 37 -8.69 -4.02 6.58
N PHE A 38 -8.62 -4.53 5.35
CA PHE A 38 -9.51 -4.07 4.28
C PHE A 38 -10.97 -4.42 4.57
N ALA A 39 -11.24 -5.60 5.14
CA ALA A 39 -12.60 -5.95 5.56
C ALA A 39 -13.14 -4.97 6.60
N ALA A 40 -12.34 -4.63 7.61
CA ALA A 40 -12.69 -3.64 8.63
C ALA A 40 -12.94 -2.25 8.01
N GLN A 41 -12.10 -1.84 7.05
CA GLN A 41 -12.28 -0.56 6.35
C GLN A 41 -13.55 -0.52 5.50
N LEU A 42 -13.86 -1.59 4.77
CA LEU A 42 -15.11 -1.69 4.01
C LEU A 42 -16.33 -1.62 4.95
N GLU A 43 -16.25 -2.26 6.11
CA GLU A 43 -17.32 -2.22 7.10
C GLU A 43 -17.52 -0.81 7.68
N ARG A 44 -16.46 -0.05 7.95
CA ARG A 44 -16.50 1.38 8.32
C ARG A 44 -17.17 2.23 7.24
N LEU A 45 -16.92 1.91 5.97
CA LEU A 45 -17.60 2.53 4.82
C LEU A 45 -19.06 2.05 4.68
N GLY A 46 -19.57 1.19 5.54
CA GLY A 46 -20.92 0.64 5.50
C GLY A 46 -21.14 -0.41 4.41
N LEU A 47 -20.06 -1.00 3.89
CA LEU A 47 -20.10 -2.03 2.87
C LEU A 47 -20.08 -3.41 3.53
N GLN A 48 -21.12 -4.19 3.32
CA GLN A 48 -21.31 -5.48 3.99
C GLN A 48 -21.11 -6.66 3.02
N ARG A 49 -20.53 -7.73 3.55
CA ARG A 49 -20.29 -8.99 2.83
C ARG A 49 -21.56 -9.60 2.24
N SER A 50 -22.71 -9.38 2.88
CA SER A 50 -24.01 -9.85 2.41
C SER A 50 -24.55 -9.11 1.18
N GLY A 51 -23.90 -8.03 0.74
CA GLY A 51 -24.40 -7.11 -0.29
C GLY A 51 -25.48 -6.13 0.21
N LYS A 52 -25.91 -6.21 1.48
CA LYS A 52 -26.86 -5.28 2.09
C LYS A 52 -26.09 -4.08 2.68
N HIS A 53 -25.68 -3.18 1.83
CA HIS A 53 -24.90 -2.02 2.24
C HIS A 53 -25.71 -1.01 3.04
N ARG A 54 -25.08 -0.33 4.01
CA ARG A 54 -25.71 0.73 4.79
C ARG A 54 -25.98 1.93 3.86
N PRO A 55 -27.21 2.52 3.84
CA PRO A 55 -27.49 3.69 3.03
C PRO A 55 -26.59 4.90 3.38
N LEU A 56 -26.11 5.64 2.38
CA LEU A 56 -25.20 6.78 2.58
C LEU A 56 -25.82 7.91 3.39
N ASP A 57 -27.12 8.14 3.24
CA ASP A 57 -27.89 9.15 3.99
C ASP A 57 -28.00 8.86 5.50
N LYS A 58 -27.69 7.64 5.91
CA LYS A 58 -27.64 7.20 7.30
C LYS A 58 -26.22 7.14 7.87
N MET A 59 -25.25 7.71 7.17
CA MET A 59 -23.83 7.70 7.55
C MET A 59 -23.25 9.13 7.49
N SER A 60 -22.46 9.48 8.50
CA SER A 60 -21.71 10.73 8.52
C SER A 60 -20.29 10.47 8.01
N LEU A 61 -20.15 10.37 6.69
CA LEU A 61 -18.84 10.17 6.06
C LEU A 61 -18.34 11.50 5.46
N PRO A 62 -17.04 11.81 5.56
CA PRO A 62 -16.45 12.92 4.82
C PRO A 62 -16.50 12.67 3.31
N ASP A 63 -16.46 13.73 2.49
CA ASP A 63 -16.59 13.64 1.02
C ASP A 63 -15.58 12.68 0.39
N SER A 64 -14.35 12.65 0.90
CA SER A 64 -13.32 11.72 0.44
C SER A 64 -13.70 10.25 0.67
N ALA A 65 -14.28 9.93 1.82
CA ALA A 65 -14.76 8.58 2.14
C ALA A 65 -16.02 8.22 1.33
N VAL A 66 -16.89 9.17 1.02
CA VAL A 66 -18.03 8.98 0.13
C VAL A 66 -17.56 8.63 -1.28
N ALA A 67 -16.57 9.35 -1.81
CA ALA A 67 -15.99 9.07 -3.13
C ALA A 67 -15.32 7.69 -3.17
N MET A 68 -14.52 7.36 -2.16
CA MET A 68 -13.90 6.05 -2.00
C MET A 68 -14.96 4.93 -1.95
N ARG A 69 -15.98 5.09 -1.12
CA ARG A 69 -17.07 4.12 -1.00
C ARG A 69 -17.77 3.86 -2.33
N ARG A 70 -18.12 4.89 -3.10
CA ARG A 70 -18.76 4.72 -4.42
C ARG A 70 -17.91 3.90 -5.38
N ARG A 71 -16.59 4.13 -5.38
CA ARG A 71 -15.66 3.32 -6.19
C ARG A 71 -15.68 1.85 -5.78
N VAL A 72 -15.62 1.57 -4.48
CA VAL A 72 -15.66 0.19 -3.97
C VAL A 72 -17.02 -0.48 -4.20
N GLU A 73 -18.14 0.24 -4.05
CA GLU A 73 -19.48 -0.30 -4.38
C GLU A 73 -19.56 -0.77 -5.84
N ALA A 74 -18.97 -0.01 -6.77
CA ALA A 74 -18.92 -0.41 -8.17
C ALA A 74 -18.09 -1.69 -8.39
N LEU A 75 -16.95 -1.83 -7.69
CA LEU A 75 -16.14 -3.05 -7.71
C LEU A 75 -16.92 -4.25 -7.14
N LEU A 76 -17.55 -4.07 -5.98
CA LEU A 76 -18.35 -5.12 -5.34
C LEU A 76 -19.51 -5.60 -6.22
N ALA A 77 -20.21 -4.66 -6.88
CA ALA A 77 -21.31 -4.98 -7.80
C ALA A 77 -20.80 -5.77 -9.02
N ARG A 78 -19.69 -5.34 -9.63
CA ARG A 78 -19.07 -6.03 -10.76
C ARG A 78 -18.64 -7.44 -10.37
N ASP A 79 -17.91 -7.56 -9.26
CA ASP A 79 -17.34 -8.84 -8.83
C ASP A 79 -18.42 -9.80 -8.29
N ALA A 80 -19.53 -9.28 -7.74
CA ALA A 80 -20.69 -10.10 -7.37
C ALA A 80 -21.33 -10.77 -8.61
N ILE A 81 -21.37 -10.08 -9.74
CA ILE A 81 -21.85 -10.64 -11.01
C ILE A 81 -20.87 -11.70 -11.53
N ALA A 82 -19.58 -11.40 -11.53
CA ALA A 82 -18.54 -12.32 -12.02
C ALA A 82 -18.43 -13.60 -11.19
N GLU A 83 -18.52 -13.48 -9.86
CA GLU A 83 -18.39 -14.59 -8.91
C GLU A 83 -19.72 -15.28 -8.59
N GLY A 84 -20.85 -14.74 -9.09
CA GLY A 84 -22.18 -15.29 -8.95
C GLY A 84 -22.89 -15.00 -7.62
N THR A 85 -22.20 -14.45 -6.63
CA THR A 85 -22.80 -14.05 -5.34
C THR A 85 -22.13 -12.82 -4.75
N PRO A 86 -22.88 -11.95 -4.00
CA PRO A 86 -22.30 -10.80 -3.31
C PRO A 86 -21.17 -11.16 -2.36
N GLU A 87 -21.29 -12.27 -1.65
CA GLU A 87 -20.29 -12.74 -0.69
C GLU A 87 -18.96 -13.11 -1.37
N ARG A 88 -19.02 -13.83 -2.49
CA ARG A 88 -17.82 -14.18 -3.26
C ARG A 88 -17.19 -12.95 -3.88
N GLY A 89 -18.00 -12.05 -4.45
CA GLY A 89 -17.53 -10.77 -4.97
C GLY A 89 -16.83 -9.94 -3.90
N TYR A 90 -17.41 -9.83 -2.70
CA TYR A 90 -16.79 -9.14 -1.56
C TYR A 90 -15.42 -9.75 -1.20
N ASN A 91 -15.34 -11.08 -1.09
CA ASN A 91 -14.08 -11.75 -0.79
C ASN A 91 -13.04 -11.55 -1.89
N ASN A 92 -13.47 -11.52 -3.16
CA ASN A 92 -12.58 -11.23 -4.28
C ASN A 92 -12.02 -9.82 -4.21
N VAL A 93 -12.87 -8.81 -4.01
CA VAL A 93 -12.44 -7.40 -3.87
C VAL A 93 -11.43 -7.26 -2.73
N ILE A 94 -11.70 -7.80 -1.55
CA ILE A 94 -10.78 -7.77 -0.40
C ILE A 94 -9.42 -8.37 -0.78
N ARG A 95 -9.42 -9.52 -1.42
CA ARG A 95 -8.20 -10.21 -1.84
C ARG A 95 -7.39 -9.37 -2.84
N GLU A 96 -8.05 -8.77 -3.83
CA GLU A 96 -7.41 -7.96 -4.84
C GLU A 96 -6.85 -6.63 -4.26
N LEU A 97 -7.56 -5.99 -3.32
CA LEU A 97 -7.05 -4.84 -2.57
C LEU A 97 -5.77 -5.21 -1.79
N ALA A 98 -5.80 -6.33 -1.07
CA ALA A 98 -4.66 -6.81 -0.30
C ALA A 98 -3.46 -7.16 -1.20
N TYR A 99 -3.68 -7.82 -2.33
CA TYR A 99 -2.63 -8.12 -3.30
C TYR A 99 -2.04 -6.86 -3.93
N THR A 100 -2.87 -5.91 -4.30
CA THR A 100 -2.41 -4.66 -4.93
C THR A 100 -1.50 -3.90 -3.98
N LEU A 101 -1.89 -3.73 -2.72
CA LEU A 101 -1.06 -3.03 -1.73
C LEU A 101 0.21 -3.82 -1.40
N LEU A 102 0.09 -5.13 -1.14
CA LEU A 102 1.24 -5.97 -0.83
C LEU A 102 2.30 -5.95 -1.94
N ASN A 103 1.88 -6.08 -3.19
CA ASN A 103 2.78 -6.04 -4.34
C ASN A 103 3.51 -4.70 -4.45
N ARG A 104 2.83 -3.58 -4.19
CA ARG A 104 3.42 -2.23 -4.18
C ARG A 104 4.47 -2.09 -3.07
N LEU A 105 4.13 -2.50 -1.86
CA LEU A 105 5.06 -2.44 -0.72
C LEU A 105 6.30 -3.32 -0.95
N VAL A 106 6.10 -4.55 -1.45
CA VAL A 106 7.20 -5.45 -1.80
C VAL A 106 8.04 -4.90 -2.95
N GLY A 107 7.41 -4.29 -3.95
CA GLY A 107 8.09 -3.63 -5.07
C GLY A 107 8.98 -2.48 -4.59
N LEU A 108 8.44 -1.56 -3.79
CA LEU A 108 9.24 -0.46 -3.18
C LEU A 108 10.40 -1.03 -2.35
N LYS A 109 10.11 -2.02 -1.50
CA LYS A 109 11.15 -2.63 -0.66
C LYS A 109 12.26 -3.30 -1.46
N ALA A 110 11.90 -3.95 -2.56
CA ALA A 110 12.88 -4.57 -3.47
C ALA A 110 13.75 -3.53 -4.18
N MET A 111 13.16 -2.41 -4.60
CA MET A 111 13.88 -1.29 -5.21
C MET A 111 14.81 -0.63 -4.20
N GLU A 112 14.33 -0.37 -2.98
CA GLU A 112 15.11 0.19 -1.88
C GLU A 112 16.33 -0.69 -1.54
N ALA A 113 16.11 -2.01 -1.34
CA ALA A 113 17.17 -2.95 -1.02
C ALA A 113 18.25 -3.06 -2.11
N ARG A 114 17.90 -2.76 -3.37
CA ARG A 114 18.82 -2.74 -4.52
C ARG A 114 19.38 -1.36 -4.82
N LYS A 115 19.04 -0.34 -4.01
CA LYS A 115 19.45 1.05 -4.23
C LYS A 115 18.97 1.61 -5.57
N LEU A 116 17.78 1.20 -6.01
CA LEU A 116 17.16 1.62 -7.27
C LEU A 116 16.06 2.67 -7.06
N LEU A 117 15.79 3.05 -5.81
CA LEU A 117 14.73 3.99 -5.47
C LEU A 117 15.28 5.41 -5.41
N TYR A 118 15.04 6.17 -6.47
CA TYR A 118 15.40 7.57 -6.60
C TYR A 118 14.12 8.39 -6.66
N LEU A 119 13.86 9.19 -5.62
CA LEU A 119 12.68 10.06 -5.55
C LEU A 119 13.10 11.51 -5.35
N PRO A 120 12.37 12.47 -5.92
CA PRO A 120 12.59 13.87 -5.61
C PRO A 120 12.26 14.15 -4.14
N PRO A 121 12.90 15.13 -3.51
CA PRO A 121 12.53 15.56 -2.15
C PRO A 121 11.06 15.97 -2.09
N PRO A 122 10.30 15.57 -1.04
CA PRO A 122 8.87 15.89 -0.95
C PRO A 122 8.55 17.39 -0.92
N GLN A 123 9.50 18.23 -0.44
CA GLN A 123 9.39 19.69 -0.41
C GLN A 123 9.64 20.34 -1.77
N ASP A 124 10.32 19.68 -2.68
CA ASP A 124 10.59 20.15 -4.05
C ASP A 124 10.51 19.00 -5.06
N PRO A 125 9.29 18.66 -5.53
CA PRO A 125 9.10 17.58 -6.50
C PRO A 125 9.77 17.83 -7.85
N SER A 126 10.23 19.07 -8.13
CA SER A 126 10.96 19.42 -9.35
C SER A 126 12.47 19.23 -9.24
N ALA A 127 12.98 19.01 -8.04
CA ALA A 127 14.41 18.76 -7.82
C ALA A 127 14.86 17.43 -8.42
N THR A 128 16.18 17.32 -8.60
CA THR A 128 16.78 16.07 -9.08
C THR A 128 16.50 14.93 -8.10
N PRO A 129 15.97 13.78 -8.56
CA PRO A 129 15.72 12.63 -7.71
C PRO A 129 17.01 12.16 -7.00
N GLU A 130 16.89 11.87 -5.70
CA GLU A 130 17.99 11.31 -4.89
C GLU A 130 17.63 9.92 -4.38
N GLN A 131 18.68 9.12 -4.14
CA GLN A 131 18.49 7.80 -3.53
C GLN A 131 17.91 7.95 -2.12
N THR A 132 16.80 7.26 -1.84
CA THR A 132 16.10 7.39 -0.58
C THR A 132 15.49 6.07 -0.09
N GLU A 133 15.18 6.01 1.21
CA GLU A 133 14.44 4.94 1.85
C GLU A 133 12.99 5.40 2.09
N VAL A 134 12.02 4.54 1.71
CA VAL A 134 10.58 4.81 1.86
C VAL A 134 9.95 3.84 2.86
N ILE A 135 10.43 2.61 2.92
CA ILE A 135 9.89 1.53 3.77
C ILE A 135 10.77 1.27 4.99
N THR A 136 12.10 1.32 4.83
CA THR A 136 13.03 0.99 5.92
C THR A 136 13.35 2.22 6.75
N PRO A 137 13.02 2.22 8.05
CA PRO A 137 13.48 3.26 8.96
C PRO A 137 15.02 3.31 9.01
N VAL A 138 15.57 4.51 9.12
CA VAL A 138 16.98 4.70 9.43
C VAL A 138 17.25 4.19 10.86
N PRO A 139 18.40 3.55 11.14
CA PRO A 139 18.73 3.08 12.49
C PRO A 139 18.52 4.18 13.56
N GLY A 140 17.78 3.87 14.61
CA GLY A 140 17.45 4.79 15.69
C GLY A 140 16.28 5.75 15.41
N GLN A 141 15.57 5.59 14.27
CA GLN A 141 14.39 6.40 13.92
C GLN A 141 13.16 5.51 13.68
N ALA A 142 11.97 6.05 13.97
CA ALA A 142 10.71 5.32 13.78
C ALA A 142 10.27 5.28 12.31
N LEU A 143 10.62 6.29 11.51
CA LEU A 143 10.16 6.46 10.14
C LEU A 143 11.32 6.41 9.15
N ALA A 144 11.06 5.92 7.94
CA ALA A 144 11.96 5.98 6.81
C ALA A 144 12.27 7.46 6.40
N ARG A 145 13.42 7.68 5.77
CA ARG A 145 13.89 9.04 5.40
C ARG A 145 12.83 9.82 4.62
N TYR A 146 12.32 9.24 3.55
CA TYR A 146 11.33 9.92 2.68
C TYR A 146 10.05 10.30 3.43
N VAL A 147 9.50 9.42 4.26
CA VAL A 147 8.28 9.70 5.04
C VAL A 147 8.51 10.80 6.08
N ARG A 148 9.68 10.82 6.69
CA ARG A 148 10.07 11.87 7.63
C ARG A 148 10.20 13.24 6.95
N ASP A 149 10.81 13.27 5.77
CA ASP A 149 10.97 14.50 4.99
C ASP A 149 9.60 14.97 4.46
N PHE A 150 8.72 14.03 4.11
CA PHE A 150 7.32 14.30 3.76
C PHE A 150 6.56 14.91 4.94
N ARG A 151 6.77 14.42 6.17
CA ARG A 151 6.20 15.02 7.39
C ARG A 151 6.68 16.44 7.58
N ALA A 152 7.97 16.71 7.40
CA ALA A 152 8.55 18.03 7.53
C ALA A 152 7.98 19.00 6.49
N ALA A 153 7.80 18.56 5.25
CA ALA A 153 7.19 19.35 4.17
C ALA A 153 5.69 19.65 4.43
N GLY A 154 4.96 18.72 5.04
CA GLY A 154 3.54 18.88 5.38
C GLY A 154 3.24 19.86 6.52
N GLY A 155 4.26 20.38 7.20
CA GLY A 155 4.13 21.36 8.28
C GLY A 155 3.29 20.86 9.46
N ASN A 156 2.22 21.59 9.82
CA ASN A 156 1.37 21.24 10.96
C ASN A 156 0.30 20.17 10.66
N ARG A 157 0.14 19.73 9.41
CA ARG A 157 -0.93 18.81 9.00
C ARG A 157 -0.92 17.51 9.79
N TYR A 158 0.27 17.00 10.13
CA TYR A 158 0.44 15.71 10.82
C TYR A 158 0.83 15.87 12.29
N LYS A 159 0.57 17.02 12.90
CA LYS A 159 1.10 17.34 14.23
C LYS A 159 0.10 17.09 15.37
N TYR A 160 -1.19 17.20 15.09
CA TYR A 160 -2.23 17.33 16.12
C TYR A 160 -3.42 16.36 15.96
N GLU A 161 -3.42 15.47 14.99
CA GLU A 161 -4.48 14.48 14.80
C GLU A 161 -4.09 13.17 15.50
N ASP A 162 -5.03 12.50 16.16
CA ASP A 162 -4.80 11.21 16.82
C ASP A 162 -4.35 10.14 15.80
N ASP A 163 -4.84 10.23 14.55
CA ASP A 163 -4.47 9.35 13.44
C ASP A 163 -3.36 9.95 12.54
N ALA A 164 -2.60 10.92 13.04
CA ALA A 164 -1.61 11.65 12.23
C ALA A 164 -0.51 10.76 11.65
N GLU A 165 -0.11 9.73 12.37
CA GLU A 165 0.94 8.81 11.91
C GLU A 165 0.45 7.92 10.78
N GLU A 166 -0.79 7.41 10.86
CA GLU A 166 -1.43 6.63 9.79
C GLU A 166 -1.64 7.49 8.54
N ALA A 167 -2.18 8.69 8.70
CA ALA A 167 -2.36 9.62 7.58
C ALA A 167 -1.02 9.98 6.92
N LEU A 168 0.01 10.20 7.72
CA LEU A 168 1.36 10.48 7.25
C LEU A 168 1.95 9.31 6.43
N LEU A 169 1.84 8.09 6.94
CA LEU A 169 2.33 6.90 6.24
C LEU A 169 1.58 6.69 4.92
N ARG A 170 0.26 6.77 4.95
CA ARG A 170 -0.58 6.65 3.75
C ARG A 170 -0.21 7.70 2.71
N ASP A 171 -0.16 8.96 3.09
CA ASP A 171 0.08 10.08 2.17
C ASP A 171 1.52 10.04 1.63
N GLY A 172 2.51 9.74 2.47
CA GLY A 172 3.91 9.58 2.08
C GLY A 172 4.13 8.40 1.14
N LEU A 173 3.52 7.23 1.43
CA LEU A 173 3.58 6.07 0.53
C LEU A 173 2.85 6.34 -0.79
N THR A 174 1.71 7.03 -0.75
CA THR A 174 0.97 7.42 -1.97
C THR A 174 1.83 8.33 -2.85
N ALA A 175 2.50 9.34 -2.26
CA ALA A 175 3.40 10.21 -2.99
C ALA A 175 4.56 9.42 -3.62
N ALA A 176 5.17 8.50 -2.87
CA ALA A 176 6.22 7.63 -3.39
C ALA A 176 5.74 6.76 -4.56
N PHE A 177 4.53 6.15 -4.45
CA PHE A 177 3.93 5.37 -5.54
C PHE A 177 3.72 6.23 -6.79
N CYS A 178 3.22 7.47 -6.66
CA CYS A 178 3.04 8.37 -7.79
C CYS A 178 4.36 8.67 -8.51
N HIS A 179 5.46 8.87 -7.78
CA HIS A 179 6.76 9.09 -8.40
C HIS A 179 7.28 7.84 -9.14
N VAL A 180 7.19 6.67 -8.52
CA VAL A 180 7.66 5.41 -9.12
C VAL A 180 6.78 4.98 -10.32
N THR A 181 5.54 5.47 -10.40
CA THR A 181 4.64 5.20 -11.53
C THR A 181 5.22 5.62 -12.87
N LEU A 182 6.04 6.66 -12.91
CA LEU A 182 6.69 7.12 -14.15
C LEU A 182 7.58 6.03 -14.77
N GLU A 183 8.16 5.16 -13.96
CA GLU A 183 9.07 4.11 -14.40
C GLU A 183 8.42 2.72 -14.45
N ILE A 184 7.51 2.41 -13.50
CA ILE A 184 6.87 1.09 -13.37
C ILE A 184 5.35 1.25 -13.22
N ARG A 185 4.71 1.80 -14.26
CA ARG A 185 3.26 2.10 -14.25
C ARG A 185 2.40 0.88 -13.90
N VAL A 186 2.69 -0.28 -14.45
CA VAL A 186 1.88 -1.50 -14.22
C VAL A 186 1.72 -1.83 -12.75
N LEU A 187 2.74 -1.58 -11.92
CA LEU A 187 2.71 -1.91 -10.50
C LEU A 187 2.17 -0.76 -9.64
N PHE A 188 2.51 0.49 -10.00
CA PHE A 188 2.27 1.65 -9.14
C PHE A 188 1.19 2.60 -9.67
N ASP A 189 0.42 2.23 -10.69
CA ASP A 189 -0.64 3.07 -11.27
C ASP A 189 -1.62 3.56 -10.18
N PRO A 190 -1.68 4.86 -9.87
CA PRO A 190 -2.57 5.39 -8.85
C PRO A 190 -4.05 5.23 -9.22
N ASP A 191 -4.34 5.12 -10.53
CA ASP A 191 -5.69 4.95 -11.06
C ASP A 191 -6.12 3.49 -11.13
N HIS A 192 -5.26 2.55 -10.74
CA HIS A 192 -5.61 1.14 -10.68
C HIS A 192 -6.83 0.93 -9.77
N GLU A 193 -7.82 0.21 -10.26
CA GLU A 193 -9.13 0.09 -9.61
C GLU A 193 -9.07 -0.39 -8.14
N TYR A 194 -8.17 -1.33 -7.84
CA TYR A 194 -7.96 -1.84 -6.49
C TYR A 194 -6.92 -1.03 -5.66
N ALA A 195 -6.51 0.15 -6.13
CA ALA A 195 -5.67 1.07 -5.37
C ALA A 195 -6.46 2.18 -4.68
N CYS A 196 -7.79 2.10 -4.71
CA CYS A 196 -8.67 3.16 -4.24
C CYS A 196 -8.92 3.18 -2.72
N VAL A 197 -8.45 2.18 -2.00
CA VAL A 197 -8.66 2.03 -0.54
C VAL A 197 -7.31 1.80 0.14
N TRP A 198 -7.15 2.40 1.31
CA TRP A 198 -6.08 2.08 2.26
C TRP A 198 -6.65 1.34 3.47
N PRO A 199 -5.93 0.37 4.03
CA PRO A 199 -6.30 -0.25 5.30
C PRO A 199 -6.18 0.80 6.41
N THR A 200 -6.88 0.58 7.51
CA THR A 200 -6.75 1.38 8.74
C THR A 200 -5.91 0.59 9.73
N HIS A 201 -4.76 1.05 10.06
CA HIS A 201 -3.67 0.54 10.93
C HIS A 201 -2.47 -0.05 10.21
#